data_2172f5c602e932efeda7e71e96c37985
#
_entry.id   2172f5c602e932efeda7e71e96c37985
#
_cell.length_a   1.000
_cell.length_b   1.000
_cell.length_c   1.000
_cell.angle_alpha   90.00
_cell.angle_beta   90.00
_cell.angle_gamma   90.00
#
_symmetry.space_group_name_H-M   'P 1'
#
loop_
_entity.id
_entity.type
_entity.pdbx_description
1 polymer ?
#
loop_
_entity_poly.entity_id
_entity_poly.type
_entity_poly.pdbx_seq_one_letter_code
_entity_poly.pdbx_strand_id
1 'polypeptide(L)'
;MLAPLLRRTLLPLLLAALSATSFAQATPPPGFTALFNGKDLAGWFGWGTKDPRELLLPPPEVLAAYKKQSIEGLPDGKGDHINAHWRVENGELVNDGKGLYLTTDKDYGDIELLVEYKALADGDSGIYLRGVPQVQIWDSTKGDPRGLGQDKGSGGLWNNDKGSPGKDPLVNADQPLGEWNKFRIVMVGSRVSVWLNDQLVVDHAILENYFDKKKPATERLPILPRGPIQLQTHGSEIRWRNVFVREIGSDEANTILENKGGAGFTSLFNGQDLTGWQGAVENYEVADGAIRCKDGQGGNLLTKDEYADFIARVQFKLPPGGNNGLAIRCPLEGNTAYVGMCELQILDDHYEQVKGPIDPRQAHGSAYGMVAAARGYQHPIGEWNFEEVTIQGSTIKVELNGTVILDTDLSKVDLETVMANSPHPGKDRTSGFFGFTGHRDPVAFRNVLIKKL
;
A
#
# COMPACT_ATOMS: atom_id res chain seq x y z
N MET A 1 -48.98 51.87 69.65
CA MET A 1 -48.20 52.18 68.45
C MET A 1 -47.35 50.95 68.18
N LEU A 2 -47.76 50.13 67.18
CA LEU A 2 -47.08 48.92 66.76
C LEU A 2 -46.25 49.22 65.47
N ALA A 3 -44.99 48.95 65.49
CA ALA A 3 -44.06 49.07 64.33
C ALA A 3 -44.12 47.79 63.53
N PRO A 4 -44.04 47.77 62.16
CA PRO A 4 -44.06 46.57 61.37
C PRO A 4 -42.61 46.02 61.17
N LEU A 5 -42.50 44.70 61.38
CA LEU A 5 -41.30 43.93 61.04
C LEU A 5 -41.16 43.80 59.52
N LEU A 6 -40.05 44.30 58.98
CA LEU A 6 -39.61 43.98 57.61
C LEU A 6 -39.02 42.56 57.55
N ARG A 7 -39.70 41.66 56.83
CA ARG A 7 -39.16 40.36 56.43
C ARG A 7 -38.25 40.56 55.21
N ARG A 8 -36.95 40.29 55.34
CA ARG A 8 -36.00 40.15 54.22
C ARG A 8 -36.09 38.73 53.66
N THR A 9 -36.60 38.61 52.43
CA THR A 9 -36.55 37.40 51.65
C THR A 9 -35.18 37.27 51.04
N LEU A 10 -34.41 36.24 51.44
CA LEU A 10 -33.18 35.81 50.81
C LEU A 10 -33.53 34.95 49.55
N LEU A 11 -33.18 35.46 48.39
CA LEU A 11 -33.28 34.73 47.14
C LEU A 11 -32.03 33.82 47.04
N PRO A 12 -32.14 32.46 46.83
CA PRO A 12 -30.96 31.65 46.64
C PRO A 12 -30.44 31.86 45.19
N LEU A 13 -29.17 32.30 45.08
CA LEU A 13 -28.42 32.29 43.82
C LEU A 13 -28.16 30.84 43.43
N LEU A 14 -28.87 30.34 42.43
CA LEU A 14 -28.57 29.08 41.78
C LEU A 14 -27.33 29.31 40.89
N LEU A 15 -26.12 28.87 41.34
CA LEU A 15 -24.92 28.75 40.51
C LEU A 15 -25.19 27.55 39.58
N ALA A 16 -25.52 27.82 38.34
CA ALA A 16 -25.48 26.79 37.29
C ALA A 16 -23.99 26.46 37.01
N ALA A 17 -23.53 25.34 37.55
CA ALA A 17 -22.26 24.77 37.15
C ALA A 17 -22.41 24.31 35.69
N LEU A 18 -21.87 25.08 34.74
CA LEU A 18 -21.62 24.60 33.39
C LEU A 18 -20.58 23.47 33.50
N SER A 19 -21.05 22.24 33.46
CA SER A 19 -20.19 21.08 33.23
C SER A 19 -19.60 21.24 31.84
N ALA A 20 -18.35 21.70 31.76
CA ALA A 20 -17.57 21.58 30.53
C ALA A 20 -17.42 20.09 30.23
N THR A 21 -18.26 19.58 29.32
CA THR A 21 -18.04 18.25 28.73
C THR A 21 -16.74 18.33 27.98
N SER A 22 -15.66 17.90 28.62
CA SER A 22 -14.39 17.63 27.95
C SER A 22 -14.67 16.50 26.96
N PHE A 23 -14.71 16.82 25.67
CA PHE A 23 -14.68 15.83 24.63
C PHE A 23 -13.28 15.21 24.61
N ALA A 24 -13.05 14.24 25.49
CA ALA A 24 -11.82 13.46 25.46
C ALA A 24 -11.81 12.67 24.15
N GLN A 25 -10.62 12.63 23.50
CA GLN A 25 -10.40 11.72 22.38
C GLN A 25 -10.83 10.30 22.81
N ALA A 26 -11.48 9.56 21.91
CA ALA A 26 -11.84 8.17 22.18
C ALA A 26 -10.59 7.32 22.45
N THR A 27 -10.74 6.30 23.26
CA THR A 27 -9.68 5.30 23.46
C THR A 27 -9.46 4.55 22.15
N PRO A 28 -8.21 4.38 21.69
CA PRO A 28 -7.93 3.56 20.51
C PRO A 28 -8.49 2.15 20.64
N PRO A 29 -9.07 1.56 19.59
CA PRO A 29 -9.46 0.16 19.60
C PRO A 29 -8.28 -0.76 19.90
N PRO A 30 -8.50 -2.02 20.36
CA PRO A 30 -7.42 -2.98 20.56
C PRO A 30 -6.53 -3.12 19.33
N GLY A 31 -5.21 -3.09 19.52
CA GLY A 31 -4.22 -3.16 18.44
C GLY A 31 -3.91 -1.84 17.73
N PHE A 32 -4.70 -0.78 17.97
CA PHE A 32 -4.44 0.54 17.39
C PHE A 32 -3.66 1.45 18.33
N THR A 33 -2.88 2.36 17.73
CA THR A 33 -2.17 3.45 18.40
C THR A 33 -2.77 4.78 17.94
N ALA A 34 -2.95 5.72 18.88
CA ALA A 34 -3.37 7.08 18.53
C ALA A 34 -2.22 7.84 17.86
N LEU A 35 -2.47 8.40 16.67
CA LEU A 35 -1.56 9.34 16.00
C LEU A 35 -1.70 10.76 16.54
N PHE A 36 -2.85 11.09 17.07
CA PHE A 36 -3.12 12.34 17.74
C PHE A 36 -3.48 12.08 19.21
N ASN A 37 -2.86 12.82 20.13
CA ASN A 37 -3.01 12.61 21.58
C ASN A 37 -4.15 13.43 22.21
N GLY A 38 -4.89 14.21 21.42
CA GLY A 38 -5.98 15.09 21.88
C GLY A 38 -5.53 16.36 22.57
N LYS A 39 -4.21 16.68 22.62
CA LYS A 39 -3.65 17.80 23.41
C LYS A 39 -2.75 18.74 22.62
N ASP A 40 -1.87 18.19 21.77
CA ASP A 40 -0.87 18.94 21.04
C ASP A 40 -0.49 18.23 19.72
N LEU A 41 0.46 18.81 18.99
CA LEU A 41 0.95 18.30 17.71
C LEU A 41 2.19 17.37 17.86
N ALA A 42 2.42 16.79 19.03
CA ALA A 42 3.53 15.86 19.23
C ALA A 42 3.44 14.65 18.30
N GLY A 43 4.57 14.28 17.68
CA GLY A 43 4.63 13.19 16.68
C GLY A 43 4.33 13.63 15.24
N TRP A 44 4.15 14.93 15.02
CA TRP A 44 3.87 15.51 13.71
C TRP A 44 4.88 16.59 13.34
N PHE A 45 5.14 16.73 12.03
CA PHE A 45 5.90 17.83 11.45
C PHE A 45 5.18 18.35 10.18
N GLY A 46 5.68 19.43 9.58
CA GLY A 46 5.09 20.03 8.40
C GLY A 46 5.77 19.56 7.11
N TRP A 47 5.00 19.09 6.13
CA TRP A 47 5.44 18.81 4.77
C TRP A 47 4.41 19.39 3.78
N GLY A 48 4.58 19.16 2.50
CA GLY A 48 3.61 19.58 1.48
C GLY A 48 3.39 18.48 0.45
N THR A 49 2.81 18.82 -0.70
CA THR A 49 2.78 17.92 -1.86
C THR A 49 4.17 17.87 -2.49
N LYS A 50 5.05 17.07 -1.90
CA LYS A 50 6.41 16.82 -2.36
C LYS A 50 6.67 15.33 -2.36
N ASP A 51 7.56 14.91 -3.24
CA ASP A 51 7.94 13.50 -3.34
C ASP A 51 8.49 12.98 -2.01
N PRO A 52 7.89 11.94 -1.41
CA PRO A 52 8.36 11.39 -0.13
C PRO A 52 9.80 10.86 -0.21
N ARG A 53 10.31 10.52 -1.40
CA ARG A 53 11.71 10.15 -1.62
C ARG A 53 12.67 11.28 -1.23
N GLU A 54 12.23 12.52 -1.27
CA GLU A 54 13.04 13.66 -0.82
C GLU A 54 13.34 13.63 0.68
N LEU A 55 12.52 12.93 1.50
CA LEU A 55 12.78 12.75 2.93
C LEU A 55 13.91 11.75 3.22
N LEU A 56 14.27 10.91 2.23
CA LEU A 56 15.32 9.89 2.36
C LEU A 56 16.71 10.41 1.94
N LEU A 57 16.77 11.57 1.28
CA LEU A 57 18.01 12.09 0.70
C LEU A 57 18.89 12.86 1.69
N PRO A 58 18.35 13.69 2.62
CA PRO A 58 19.18 14.50 3.49
C PRO A 58 19.86 13.67 4.59
N PRO A 59 21.05 14.08 5.06
CA PRO A 59 21.60 13.57 6.30
C PRO A 59 20.62 13.73 7.47
N PRO A 60 20.65 12.84 8.48
CA PRO A 60 19.69 12.86 9.60
C PRO A 60 19.59 14.21 10.32
N GLU A 61 20.70 14.91 10.51
CA GLU A 61 20.75 16.22 11.15
C GLU A 61 20.07 17.32 10.32
N VAL A 62 20.18 17.25 9.00
CA VAL A 62 19.52 18.19 8.07
C VAL A 62 18.01 17.96 8.09
N LEU A 63 17.59 16.69 8.04
CA LEU A 63 16.17 16.32 8.12
C LEU A 63 15.57 16.75 9.48
N ALA A 64 16.30 16.51 10.58
CA ALA A 64 15.87 16.93 11.93
C ALA A 64 15.72 18.44 12.03
N ALA A 65 16.66 19.21 11.48
CA ALA A 65 16.60 20.67 11.45
C ALA A 65 15.38 21.15 10.62
N TYR A 66 15.13 20.54 9.46
CA TYR A 66 13.94 20.82 8.66
C TYR A 66 12.65 20.55 9.44
N LYS A 67 12.52 19.35 10.03
CA LYS A 67 11.34 18.99 10.83
C LYS A 67 11.09 19.99 11.95
N LYS A 68 12.12 20.37 12.69
CA LYS A 68 12.02 21.40 13.75
C LYS A 68 11.51 22.73 13.19
N GLN A 69 12.10 23.20 12.10
CA GLN A 69 11.68 24.46 11.45
C GLN A 69 10.23 24.39 10.97
N SER A 70 9.80 23.26 10.40
CA SER A 70 8.44 23.07 9.93
C SER A 70 7.38 23.03 11.04
N ILE A 71 7.81 22.86 12.29
CA ILE A 71 6.96 22.91 13.49
C ILE A 71 6.92 24.33 14.07
N GLU A 72 8.08 24.94 14.29
CA GLU A 72 8.26 26.15 15.07
C GLU A 72 8.36 27.44 14.23
N GLY A 73 8.61 27.32 12.91
CA GLY A 73 8.95 28.43 12.02
C GLY A 73 10.43 28.81 12.10
N LEU A 74 10.80 29.82 11.33
CA LEU A 74 12.15 30.41 11.36
C LEU A 74 12.26 31.45 12.50
N PRO A 75 13.47 31.65 13.07
CA PRO A 75 13.70 32.66 14.13
C PRO A 75 13.34 34.10 13.73
N ASP A 76 13.35 34.39 12.45
CA ASP A 76 12.98 35.71 11.88
C ASP A 76 11.46 35.84 11.59
N GLY A 77 10.67 34.83 11.97
CA GLY A 77 9.23 34.78 11.77
C GLY A 77 8.81 34.54 10.31
N LYS A 78 9.77 34.26 9.43
CA LYS A 78 9.49 33.89 8.05
C LYS A 78 9.36 32.36 7.91
N GLY A 79 8.74 31.96 6.79
CA GLY A 79 8.50 30.54 6.50
C GLY A 79 7.23 30.00 7.16
N ASP A 80 6.66 29.04 6.50
CA ASP A 80 5.43 28.39 6.96
C ASP A 80 5.75 27.26 7.94
N HIS A 81 4.88 27.08 8.93
CA HIS A 81 5.03 26.04 9.93
C HIS A 81 3.68 25.58 10.48
N ILE A 82 3.60 24.35 10.99
CA ILE A 82 2.30 23.78 11.40
C ILE A 82 1.64 24.55 12.54
N ASN A 83 2.38 25.06 13.52
CA ASN A 83 1.82 25.82 14.66
C ASN A 83 1.15 27.15 14.23
N ALA A 84 1.36 27.64 13.00
CA ALA A 84 0.69 28.83 12.49
C ALA A 84 -0.76 28.53 12.04
N HIS A 85 -1.04 27.31 11.58
CA HIS A 85 -2.27 26.93 10.88
C HIS A 85 -3.00 25.75 11.50
N TRP A 86 -2.34 24.99 12.37
CA TRP A 86 -2.91 23.87 13.10
C TRP A 86 -3.00 24.19 14.59
N ARG A 87 -4.15 23.88 15.18
CA ARG A 87 -4.40 24.08 16.61
C ARG A 87 -5.23 22.92 17.16
N VAL A 88 -5.24 22.80 18.48
CA VAL A 88 -6.11 21.83 19.17
C VAL A 88 -7.23 22.59 19.89
N GLU A 89 -8.46 22.24 19.58
CA GLU A 89 -9.66 22.79 20.21
C GLU A 89 -10.56 21.66 20.71
N ASN A 90 -10.82 21.61 22.02
CA ASN A 90 -11.71 20.61 22.63
C ASN A 90 -11.34 19.14 22.29
N GLY A 91 -10.04 18.83 22.12
CA GLY A 91 -9.57 17.50 21.72
C GLY A 91 -9.67 17.20 20.23
N GLU A 92 -10.00 18.18 19.39
CA GLU A 92 -10.00 18.12 17.93
C GLU A 92 -8.76 18.80 17.37
N LEU A 93 -8.15 18.21 16.33
CA LEU A 93 -7.20 18.91 15.46
C LEU A 93 -7.99 19.80 14.50
N VAL A 94 -7.61 21.06 14.42
CA VAL A 94 -8.27 22.06 13.56
C VAL A 94 -7.23 22.70 12.66
N ASN A 95 -7.47 22.69 11.37
CA ASN A 95 -6.68 23.43 10.38
C ASN A 95 -7.55 24.54 9.76
N ASP A 96 -6.97 25.72 9.54
CA ASP A 96 -7.65 26.89 8.97
C ASP A 96 -7.70 26.90 7.43
N GLY A 97 -7.33 25.79 6.79
CA GLY A 97 -7.30 25.63 5.34
C GLY A 97 -5.97 26.06 4.70
N LYS A 98 -4.96 26.40 5.47
CA LYS A 98 -3.67 26.92 5.00
C LYS A 98 -2.50 26.17 5.59
N GLY A 99 -1.32 26.47 5.06
CA GLY A 99 -0.06 26.06 5.62
C GLY A 99 0.41 24.68 5.18
N LEU A 100 1.41 24.17 5.89
CA LEU A 100 1.98 22.85 5.67
C LEU A 100 1.01 21.75 6.13
N TYR A 101 1.03 20.60 5.44
CA TYR A 101 0.27 19.41 5.83
C TYR A 101 0.83 18.81 7.10
N LEU A 102 -0.06 18.36 7.98
CA LEU A 102 0.34 17.67 9.20
C LEU A 102 0.80 16.25 8.82
N THR A 103 2.09 15.97 9.02
CA THR A 103 2.79 14.79 8.53
C THR A 103 3.32 13.99 9.71
N THR A 104 3.09 12.67 9.76
CA THR A 104 3.60 11.82 10.85
C THR A 104 5.12 11.76 10.85
N ASP A 105 5.74 11.82 12.03
CA ASP A 105 7.19 11.67 12.18
C ASP A 105 7.69 10.26 11.91
N LYS A 106 6.82 9.25 12.13
CA LYS A 106 7.05 7.84 11.82
C LYS A 106 6.54 7.49 10.43
N ASP A 107 7.27 6.64 9.72
CA ASP A 107 6.85 6.01 8.47
C ASP A 107 6.07 4.70 8.73
N TYR A 108 5.07 4.47 7.90
CA TYR A 108 4.19 3.32 7.97
C TYR A 108 4.25 2.50 6.67
N GLY A 109 4.18 1.16 6.81
CA GLY A 109 4.06 0.21 5.70
C GLY A 109 2.60 -0.15 5.43
N ASP A 110 2.25 -1.41 5.64
CA ASP A 110 0.89 -1.89 5.54
C ASP A 110 0.12 -1.53 6.81
N ILE A 111 -1.04 -0.93 6.64
CA ILE A 111 -1.79 -0.31 7.75
C ILE A 111 -3.30 -0.48 7.64
N GLU A 112 -3.94 -0.40 8.79
CA GLU A 112 -5.33 0.01 8.92
C GLU A 112 -5.37 1.35 9.66
N LEU A 113 -6.01 2.35 9.06
CA LEU A 113 -6.16 3.71 9.57
C LEU A 113 -7.64 4.00 9.82
N LEU A 114 -7.96 4.43 11.03
CA LEU A 114 -9.27 4.96 11.41
C LEU A 114 -9.13 6.46 11.64
N VAL A 115 -10.01 7.26 11.06
CA VAL A 115 -9.97 8.71 11.24
C VAL A 115 -11.36 9.31 11.09
N GLU A 116 -11.70 10.23 11.97
CA GLU A 116 -12.93 11.03 11.83
C GLU A 116 -12.55 12.44 11.38
N TYR A 117 -13.30 12.94 10.38
CA TYR A 117 -13.15 14.30 9.89
C TYR A 117 -14.50 15.01 9.81
N LYS A 118 -14.45 16.34 9.88
CA LYS A 118 -15.61 17.21 9.69
C LYS A 118 -15.20 18.33 8.73
N ALA A 119 -15.80 18.32 7.53
CA ALA A 119 -15.61 19.33 6.51
C ALA A 119 -16.73 20.37 6.58
N LEU A 120 -16.40 21.61 6.26
CA LEU A 120 -17.33 22.72 6.10
C LEU A 120 -17.60 22.98 4.61
N ALA A 121 -18.45 23.97 4.33
CA ALA A 121 -18.70 24.41 2.97
C ALA A 121 -17.39 24.79 2.24
N ASP A 122 -17.31 24.47 0.97
CA ASP A 122 -16.10 24.58 0.14
C ASP A 122 -14.93 23.72 0.63
N GLY A 123 -15.18 22.69 1.44
CA GLY A 123 -14.17 21.78 1.96
C GLY A 123 -13.44 21.07 0.83
N ASP A 124 -12.12 21.17 0.86
CA ASP A 124 -11.20 20.38 0.01
C ASP A 124 -10.02 19.96 0.89
N SER A 125 -9.75 18.67 0.97
CA SER A 125 -8.68 18.11 1.79
C SER A 125 -8.43 16.66 1.38
N GLY A 126 -7.62 15.93 2.16
CA GLY A 126 -7.40 14.52 1.92
C GLY A 126 -6.37 13.91 2.89
N ILE A 127 -6.23 12.59 2.79
CA ILE A 127 -5.28 11.82 3.54
C ILE A 127 -4.25 11.25 2.57
N TYR A 128 -2.98 11.64 2.73
CA TYR A 128 -1.88 11.07 1.97
C TYR A 128 -1.42 9.78 2.64
N LEU A 129 -1.22 8.76 1.84
CA LEU A 129 -0.73 7.46 2.28
C LEU A 129 0.70 7.27 1.79
N ARG A 130 1.63 7.01 2.71
CA ARG A 130 3.08 6.95 2.43
C ARG A 130 3.62 8.22 1.72
N GLY A 131 3.03 9.38 2.04
CA GLY A 131 3.39 10.66 1.43
C GLY A 131 2.86 10.87 0.02
N VAL A 132 2.05 9.95 -0.52
CA VAL A 132 1.48 10.05 -1.88
C VAL A 132 0.02 10.49 -1.80
N PRO A 133 -0.43 11.49 -2.62
CA PRO A 133 -1.83 11.94 -2.66
C PRO A 133 -2.73 10.83 -3.18
N GLN A 134 -3.96 10.76 -2.82
CA GLN A 134 -4.62 10.96 -1.54
C GLN A 134 -5.97 10.26 -1.56
N VAL A 135 -6.44 9.83 -0.39
CA VAL A 135 -7.87 9.57 -0.16
C VAL A 135 -8.54 10.92 -0.04
N GLN A 136 -9.39 11.26 -1.00
CA GLN A 136 -9.94 12.60 -1.19
C GLN A 136 -11.06 12.92 -0.20
N ILE A 137 -11.11 14.18 0.24
CA ILE A 137 -12.22 14.78 0.98
C ILE A 137 -12.63 16.06 0.27
N TRP A 138 -13.92 16.24 -0.01
CA TRP A 138 -14.44 17.48 -0.55
C TRP A 138 -15.93 17.72 -0.29
N ASP A 139 -16.37 18.96 -0.53
CA ASP A 139 -17.76 19.35 -0.55
C ASP A 139 -18.41 18.88 -1.86
N SER A 140 -19.06 17.72 -1.83
CA SER A 140 -19.75 17.15 -2.99
C SER A 140 -21.06 17.87 -3.37
N THR A 141 -21.55 18.79 -2.54
CA THR A 141 -22.82 19.53 -2.78
C THR A 141 -22.73 20.57 -3.88
N LYS A 142 -21.51 20.97 -4.26
CA LYS A 142 -21.23 21.99 -5.28
C LYS A 142 -21.23 21.47 -6.73
N GLY A 143 -21.51 20.19 -6.93
CA GLY A 143 -21.34 19.53 -8.23
C GLY A 143 -19.88 19.34 -8.59
N ASP A 144 -19.56 19.29 -9.89
CA ASP A 144 -18.19 19.07 -10.37
C ASP A 144 -17.69 20.19 -11.30
N PRO A 145 -17.51 21.43 -10.81
CA PRO A 145 -17.16 22.58 -11.65
C PRO A 145 -15.79 22.46 -12.32
N ARG A 146 -14.92 21.58 -11.80
CA ARG A 146 -13.55 21.38 -12.33
C ARG A 146 -13.39 20.10 -13.14
N GLY A 147 -14.42 19.26 -13.25
CA GLY A 147 -14.35 17.97 -13.96
C GLY A 147 -13.47 16.94 -13.27
N LEU A 148 -13.35 17.01 -11.93
CA LEU A 148 -12.46 16.17 -11.13
C LEU A 148 -13.19 15.03 -10.41
N GLY A 149 -14.52 14.96 -10.51
CA GLY A 149 -15.38 13.98 -9.83
C GLY A 149 -15.84 14.42 -8.45
N GLN A 150 -15.84 15.71 -8.15
CA GLN A 150 -16.25 16.25 -6.85
C GLN A 150 -17.68 15.87 -6.46
N ASP A 151 -18.59 15.80 -7.43
CA ASP A 151 -19.99 15.41 -7.28
C ASP A 151 -20.20 13.96 -6.85
N LYS A 152 -19.16 13.12 -6.96
CA LYS A 152 -19.22 11.70 -6.63
C LYS A 152 -18.98 11.41 -5.14
N GLY A 153 -18.56 12.41 -4.36
CA GLY A 153 -18.30 12.28 -2.93
C GLY A 153 -16.84 12.03 -2.58
N SER A 154 -16.58 11.91 -1.28
CA SER A 154 -15.27 11.69 -0.71
C SER A 154 -14.84 10.21 -0.73
N GLY A 155 -13.56 9.95 -0.51
CA GLY A 155 -12.98 8.61 -0.35
C GLY A 155 -12.28 8.05 -1.58
N GLY A 156 -12.48 8.64 -2.77
CA GLY A 156 -11.76 8.22 -3.98
C GLY A 156 -10.27 8.51 -3.91
N LEU A 157 -9.48 7.77 -4.71
CA LEU A 157 -8.02 7.98 -4.85
C LEU A 157 -7.79 9.07 -5.91
N TRP A 158 -7.82 10.33 -5.46
CA TRP A 158 -7.86 11.51 -6.34
C TRP A 158 -6.80 11.54 -7.42
N ASN A 159 -5.59 11.08 -7.12
CA ASN A 159 -4.48 11.18 -8.06
C ASN A 159 -4.51 10.08 -9.15
N ASN A 160 -5.30 9.01 -8.98
CA ASN A 160 -5.38 7.95 -9.98
C ASN A 160 -5.86 8.49 -11.32
N ASP A 161 -5.42 7.88 -12.42
CA ASP A 161 -5.80 8.29 -13.76
C ASP A 161 -7.31 8.12 -13.98
N LYS A 162 -7.88 8.99 -14.83
CA LYS A 162 -9.31 8.92 -15.14
C LYS A 162 -9.69 7.56 -15.71
N GLY A 163 -10.64 6.90 -15.08
CA GLY A 163 -11.09 5.56 -15.44
C GLY A 163 -10.34 4.42 -14.74
N SER A 164 -9.26 4.72 -14.00
CA SER A 164 -8.61 3.73 -13.15
C SER A 164 -9.51 3.34 -11.98
N PRO A 165 -9.46 2.07 -11.52
CA PRO A 165 -10.16 1.65 -10.32
C PRO A 165 -9.83 2.55 -9.13
N GLY A 166 -10.84 2.89 -8.35
CA GLY A 166 -10.71 3.70 -7.15
C GLY A 166 -10.50 5.20 -7.39
N LYS A 167 -10.35 5.69 -8.63
CA LYS A 167 -10.29 7.13 -8.94
C LYS A 167 -11.51 7.85 -8.36
N ASP A 168 -12.67 7.32 -8.66
CA ASP A 168 -13.93 7.80 -8.13
C ASP A 168 -14.43 6.82 -7.06
N PRO A 169 -15.13 7.29 -6.01
CA PRO A 169 -15.74 6.40 -5.05
C PRO A 169 -16.89 5.60 -5.70
N LEU A 170 -17.11 4.36 -5.22
CA LEU A 170 -18.19 3.48 -5.69
C LEU A 170 -19.59 4.05 -5.39
N VAL A 171 -19.69 4.84 -4.34
CA VAL A 171 -20.92 5.48 -3.87
C VAL A 171 -20.58 6.76 -3.12
N ASN A 172 -21.43 7.78 -3.22
CA ASN A 172 -21.35 8.94 -2.33
C ASN A 172 -21.88 8.55 -0.94
N ALA A 173 -20.97 8.51 0.03
CA ALA A 173 -21.26 8.13 1.42
C ALA A 173 -21.04 9.28 2.42
N ASP A 174 -20.88 10.52 1.94
CA ASP A 174 -20.66 11.70 2.78
C ASP A 174 -21.86 11.96 3.72
N GLN A 175 -21.57 12.35 4.97
CA GLN A 175 -22.55 13.00 5.83
C GLN A 175 -22.74 14.47 5.40
N PRO A 176 -23.83 15.12 5.82
CA PRO A 176 -24.01 16.55 5.60
C PRO A 176 -22.82 17.39 6.09
N LEU A 177 -22.53 18.50 5.41
CA LEU A 177 -21.48 19.44 5.83
C LEU A 177 -21.66 19.87 7.29
N GLY A 178 -20.56 19.91 8.02
CA GLY A 178 -20.55 20.19 9.46
C GLY A 178 -20.79 18.97 10.35
N GLU A 179 -21.13 17.82 9.79
CA GLU A 179 -21.24 16.56 10.52
C GLU A 179 -19.94 15.74 10.43
N TRP A 180 -19.76 14.83 11.39
CA TRP A 180 -18.59 13.96 11.43
C TRP A 180 -18.74 12.80 10.44
N ASN A 181 -17.71 12.63 9.61
CA ASN A 181 -17.51 11.48 8.76
C ASN A 181 -16.44 10.55 9.36
N LYS A 182 -16.54 9.25 9.07
CA LYS A 182 -15.61 8.22 9.57
C LYS A 182 -15.00 7.48 8.40
N PHE A 183 -13.68 7.56 8.27
CA PHE A 183 -12.92 6.68 7.39
C PHE A 183 -12.39 5.46 8.14
N ARG A 184 -12.45 4.33 7.47
CA ARG A 184 -11.62 3.16 7.68
C ARG A 184 -10.85 2.92 6.39
N ILE A 185 -9.53 2.98 6.44
CA ILE A 185 -8.64 2.82 5.29
C ILE A 185 -7.73 1.64 5.56
N VAL A 186 -7.71 0.65 4.67
CA VAL A 186 -6.80 -0.48 4.69
C VAL A 186 -5.87 -0.36 3.50
N MET A 187 -4.57 -0.35 3.75
CA MET A 187 -3.53 -0.30 2.72
C MET A 187 -2.56 -1.47 2.89
N VAL A 188 -2.45 -2.30 1.86
CA VAL A 188 -1.48 -3.39 1.76
C VAL A 188 -0.71 -3.24 0.44
N GLY A 189 0.61 -3.07 0.53
CA GLY A 189 1.41 -2.64 -0.61
C GLY A 189 0.89 -1.32 -1.15
N SER A 190 0.63 -1.25 -2.45
CA SER A 190 -0.01 -0.10 -3.10
C SER A 190 -1.53 -0.21 -3.17
N ARG A 191 -2.12 -1.30 -2.68
CA ARG A 191 -3.57 -1.51 -2.72
C ARG A 191 -4.26 -0.88 -1.53
N VAL A 192 -5.31 -0.12 -1.84
CA VAL A 192 -6.10 0.64 -0.87
C VAL A 192 -7.56 0.22 -0.97
N SER A 193 -8.15 -0.08 0.18
CA SER A 193 -9.60 -0.19 0.35
C SER A 193 -10.05 0.89 1.33
N VAL A 194 -11.13 1.58 1.00
CA VAL A 194 -11.66 2.69 1.80
C VAL A 194 -13.12 2.45 2.10
N TRP A 195 -13.48 2.55 3.37
CA TRP A 195 -14.86 2.67 3.84
C TRP A 195 -15.07 4.08 4.38
N LEU A 196 -16.16 4.70 3.94
CA LEU A 196 -16.63 5.97 4.45
C LEU A 196 -18.02 5.75 5.07
N ASN A 197 -18.16 6.07 6.36
CA ASN A 197 -19.42 5.87 7.11
C ASN A 197 -19.98 4.44 6.93
N ASP A 198 -19.08 3.45 7.09
CA ASP A 198 -19.33 2.01 6.96
C ASP A 198 -19.70 1.52 5.54
N GLN A 199 -19.68 2.39 4.52
CA GLN A 199 -19.90 2.02 3.13
C GLN A 199 -18.54 1.87 2.41
N LEU A 200 -18.35 0.77 1.68
CA LEU A 200 -17.17 0.55 0.84
C LEU A 200 -17.20 1.53 -0.34
N VAL A 201 -16.23 2.42 -0.40
CA VAL A 201 -16.12 3.44 -1.47
C VAL A 201 -14.93 3.19 -2.40
N VAL A 202 -13.92 2.46 -1.96
CA VAL A 202 -12.81 1.98 -2.82
C VAL A 202 -12.51 0.54 -2.43
N ASP A 203 -12.39 -0.35 -3.42
CA ASP A 203 -12.13 -1.77 -3.23
C ASP A 203 -10.79 -2.18 -3.87
N HIS A 204 -9.77 -2.47 -3.04
CA HIS A 204 -8.44 -2.98 -3.40
C HIS A 204 -7.78 -2.26 -4.61
N ALA A 205 -8.05 -0.97 -4.79
CA ALA A 205 -7.48 -0.19 -5.88
C ALA A 205 -6.01 0.16 -5.65
N ILE A 206 -5.21 0.15 -6.70
CA ILE A 206 -3.80 0.58 -6.61
C ILE A 206 -3.75 2.10 -6.48
N LEU A 207 -3.05 2.59 -5.47
CA LEU A 207 -2.67 4.00 -5.37
C LEU A 207 -1.49 4.26 -6.32
N GLU A 208 -1.75 5.01 -7.39
CA GLU A 208 -0.74 5.33 -8.39
C GLU A 208 0.29 6.34 -7.83
N ASN A 209 1.54 6.22 -8.25
CA ASN A 209 2.59 7.15 -7.84
C ASN A 209 2.44 8.51 -8.55
N TYR A 210 1.88 9.48 -7.85
CA TYR A 210 1.65 10.85 -8.35
C TYR A 210 2.92 11.50 -8.93
N PHE A 211 4.06 11.29 -8.29
CA PHE A 211 5.31 11.97 -8.63
C PHE A 211 5.97 11.42 -9.89
N ASP A 212 5.59 10.22 -10.31
CA ASP A 212 6.12 9.58 -11.52
C ASP A 212 5.15 9.63 -12.71
N LYS A 213 3.95 10.20 -12.58
CA LYS A 213 2.94 10.22 -13.65
C LYS A 213 3.41 10.90 -14.95
N LYS A 214 4.30 11.88 -14.86
CA LYS A 214 4.85 12.58 -16.03
C LYS A 214 6.00 11.83 -16.69
N LYS A 215 6.51 10.76 -16.08
CA LYS A 215 7.56 9.93 -16.65
C LYS A 215 6.98 8.95 -17.68
N PRO A 216 7.79 8.49 -18.65
CA PRO A 216 7.42 7.34 -19.48
C PRO A 216 6.99 6.14 -18.62
N ALA A 217 6.04 5.34 -19.09
CA ALA A 217 5.50 4.23 -18.32
C ALA A 217 6.59 3.23 -17.84
N THR A 218 7.63 3.04 -18.68
CA THR A 218 8.79 2.18 -18.37
C THR A 218 9.74 2.72 -17.29
N GLU A 219 9.58 3.99 -16.89
CA GLU A 219 10.40 4.66 -15.87
C GLU A 219 9.61 4.95 -14.59
N ARG A 220 8.32 4.63 -14.56
CA ARG A 220 7.47 4.83 -13.38
C ARG A 220 7.78 3.77 -12.36
N LEU A 221 8.11 4.22 -11.15
CA LEU A 221 8.30 3.35 -9.99
C LEU A 221 7.00 3.27 -9.18
N PRO A 222 6.74 2.16 -8.51
CA PRO A 222 5.68 2.09 -7.53
C PRO A 222 5.88 3.11 -6.40
N ILE A 223 4.87 3.31 -5.56
CA ILE A 223 5.02 4.09 -4.33
C ILE A 223 5.98 3.39 -3.38
N LEU A 224 6.61 4.15 -2.49
CA LEU A 224 7.53 3.58 -1.48
C LEU A 224 6.83 2.50 -0.64
N PRO A 225 7.57 1.45 -0.19
CA PRO A 225 7.00 0.41 0.67
C PRO A 225 6.62 0.92 2.06
N ARG A 226 7.24 2.02 2.51
CA ARG A 226 6.93 2.75 3.74
C ARG A 226 7.02 4.24 3.52
N GLY A 227 6.25 5.02 4.29
CA GLY A 227 6.28 6.48 4.24
C GLY A 227 5.28 7.10 5.23
N PRO A 228 5.27 8.43 5.36
CA PRO A 228 4.43 9.12 6.32
C PRO A 228 2.95 9.14 5.90
N ILE A 229 2.08 9.30 6.90
CA ILE A 229 0.67 9.67 6.70
C ILE A 229 0.59 11.19 6.81
N GLN A 230 -0.21 11.83 5.91
CA GLN A 230 -0.39 13.28 5.95
C GLN A 230 -1.88 13.63 5.95
N LEU A 231 -2.23 14.63 6.77
CA LEU A 231 -3.52 15.32 6.72
C LEU A 231 -3.34 16.61 5.93
N GLN A 232 -4.03 16.72 4.80
CA GLN A 232 -3.88 17.82 3.86
C GLN A 232 -4.60 19.08 4.34
N THR A 233 -4.03 20.23 4.04
CA THR A 233 -4.66 21.56 4.13
C THR A 233 -5.00 22.03 2.73
N HIS A 234 -6.22 22.49 2.47
CA HIS A 234 -6.58 23.02 1.15
C HIS A 234 -7.84 23.91 1.20
N GLY A 235 -7.62 25.21 1.43
CA GLY A 235 -8.60 26.28 1.18
C GLY A 235 -9.63 26.54 2.26
N SER A 236 -10.14 25.56 3.01
CA SER A 236 -11.16 25.76 4.04
C SER A 236 -10.83 25.05 5.36
N GLU A 237 -11.46 25.49 6.45
CA GLU A 237 -11.31 24.83 7.76
C GLU A 237 -11.76 23.37 7.67
N ILE A 238 -10.94 22.50 8.23
CA ILE A 238 -11.23 21.08 8.43
C ILE A 238 -10.85 20.66 9.85
N ARG A 239 -11.65 19.76 10.42
CA ARG A 239 -11.43 19.23 11.77
C ARG A 239 -11.24 17.73 11.74
N TRP A 240 -10.37 17.22 12.62
CA TRP A 240 -10.02 15.83 12.73
C TRP A 240 -10.04 15.37 14.18
N ARG A 241 -10.43 14.13 14.42
CA ARG A 241 -10.34 13.46 15.71
C ARG A 241 -10.24 11.96 15.54
N ASN A 242 -9.95 11.23 16.61
CA ASN A 242 -9.92 9.75 16.61
C ASN A 242 -9.04 9.20 15.49
N VAL A 243 -7.83 9.76 15.34
CA VAL A 243 -6.86 9.34 14.32
C VAL A 243 -6.05 8.18 14.89
N PHE A 244 -6.38 6.95 14.49
CA PHE A 244 -5.81 5.72 15.00
C PHE A 244 -5.23 4.88 13.88
N VAL A 245 -4.05 4.31 14.10
CA VAL A 245 -3.38 3.44 13.14
C VAL A 245 -2.96 2.12 13.80
N ARG A 246 -3.04 1.03 13.06
CA ARG A 246 -2.32 -0.21 13.37
C ARG A 246 -1.52 -0.66 12.15
N GLU A 247 -0.37 -1.26 12.36
CA GLU A 247 0.39 -1.91 11.30
C GLU A 247 -0.17 -3.34 11.09
N ILE A 248 -0.23 -3.76 9.83
CA ILE A 248 -0.71 -5.07 9.39
C ILE A 248 0.50 -5.96 9.19
N GLY A 249 0.52 -7.13 9.81
CA GLY A 249 1.59 -8.11 9.61
C GLY A 249 1.41 -8.92 8.32
N SER A 250 2.47 -9.60 7.88
CA SER A 250 2.56 -10.30 6.60
C SER A 250 1.45 -11.34 6.38
N ASP A 251 1.11 -12.16 7.36
CA ASP A 251 0.05 -13.18 7.21
C ASP A 251 -1.35 -12.55 7.04
N GLU A 252 -1.64 -11.46 7.77
CA GLU A 252 -2.88 -10.71 7.60
C GLU A 252 -2.91 -10.00 6.23
N ALA A 253 -1.80 -9.38 5.82
CA ALA A 253 -1.64 -8.75 4.52
C ALA A 253 -1.89 -9.74 3.38
N ASN A 254 -1.29 -10.93 3.45
CA ASN A 254 -1.50 -12.00 2.48
C ASN A 254 -2.98 -12.43 2.41
N THR A 255 -3.64 -12.56 3.56
CA THR A 255 -5.08 -12.89 3.62
C THR A 255 -5.94 -11.82 2.96
N ILE A 256 -5.63 -10.53 3.18
CA ILE A 256 -6.33 -9.41 2.53
C ILE A 256 -6.16 -9.48 1.00
N LEU A 257 -4.93 -9.74 0.53
CA LEU A 257 -4.65 -9.83 -0.92
C LEU A 257 -5.28 -11.07 -1.58
N GLU A 258 -5.34 -12.20 -0.90
CA GLU A 258 -6.03 -13.41 -1.39
C GLU A 258 -7.52 -13.17 -1.63
N ASN A 259 -8.17 -12.35 -0.81
CA ASN A 259 -9.58 -12.02 -0.94
C ASN A 259 -9.90 -11.04 -2.08
N LYS A 260 -8.89 -10.44 -2.68
CA LYS A 260 -9.03 -9.55 -3.83
C LYS A 260 -9.56 -10.31 -5.06
N GLY A 261 -10.75 -9.95 -5.58
CA GLY A 261 -11.26 -10.45 -6.85
C GLY A 261 -11.31 -11.99 -6.97
N GLY A 262 -11.74 -12.67 -5.91
CA GLY A 262 -11.48 -14.07 -5.63
C GLY A 262 -12.20 -15.15 -6.42
N ALA A 263 -13.09 -14.87 -7.39
CA ALA A 263 -13.80 -15.96 -8.10
C ALA A 263 -12.97 -16.57 -9.24
N GLY A 264 -13.07 -17.89 -9.43
CA GLY A 264 -12.54 -18.61 -10.59
C GLY A 264 -11.12 -19.14 -10.46
N PHE A 265 -10.52 -19.06 -9.27
CA PHE A 265 -9.22 -19.69 -8.99
C PHE A 265 -9.40 -21.18 -8.64
N THR A 266 -8.47 -22.00 -9.14
CA THR A 266 -8.33 -23.43 -8.82
C THR A 266 -7.02 -23.65 -8.10
N SER A 267 -7.02 -24.42 -7.01
CA SER A 267 -5.80 -24.80 -6.32
C SER A 267 -4.98 -25.80 -7.13
N LEU A 268 -3.70 -25.54 -7.27
CA LEU A 268 -2.71 -26.43 -7.89
C LEU A 268 -2.01 -27.31 -6.84
N PHE A 269 -2.19 -27.03 -5.57
CA PHE A 269 -1.58 -27.76 -4.46
C PHE A 269 -2.63 -28.10 -3.41
N ASN A 270 -2.71 -29.38 -3.03
CA ASN A 270 -3.68 -29.89 -2.09
C ASN A 270 -3.25 -29.77 -0.60
N GLY A 271 -2.05 -29.24 -0.34
CA GLY A 271 -1.48 -29.11 1.00
C GLY A 271 -0.91 -30.40 1.60
N GLN A 272 -0.95 -31.54 0.89
CA GLN A 272 -0.61 -32.86 1.42
C GLN A 272 0.50 -33.56 0.64
N ASP A 273 0.44 -33.55 -0.69
CA ASP A 273 1.39 -34.22 -1.56
C ASP A 273 1.58 -33.49 -2.89
N LEU A 274 2.46 -34.01 -3.73
CA LEU A 274 2.79 -33.43 -5.05
C LEU A 274 1.93 -34.05 -6.19
N THR A 275 0.76 -34.57 -5.90
CA THR A 275 -0.20 -35.01 -6.90
C THR A 275 -0.57 -33.79 -7.81
N GLY A 276 -0.50 -33.99 -9.12
CA GLY A 276 -0.70 -32.88 -10.09
C GLY A 276 0.59 -32.21 -10.57
N TRP A 277 1.73 -32.59 -9.97
CA TRP A 277 3.05 -32.09 -10.34
C TRP A 277 3.90 -33.15 -11.05
N GLN A 278 4.88 -32.72 -11.86
CA GLN A 278 5.82 -33.54 -12.62
C GLN A 278 7.20 -32.86 -12.70
N GLY A 279 8.17 -33.52 -13.34
CA GLY A 279 9.56 -33.05 -13.43
C GLY A 279 10.38 -33.52 -12.24
N ALA A 280 11.11 -32.64 -11.59
CA ALA A 280 12.03 -32.98 -10.51
C ALA A 280 11.30 -33.22 -9.15
N VAL A 281 10.24 -34.01 -9.15
CA VAL A 281 9.37 -34.27 -7.98
C VAL A 281 10.19 -34.77 -6.78
N GLU A 282 11.20 -35.62 -7.00
CA GLU A 282 12.07 -36.18 -5.93
C GLU A 282 12.93 -35.12 -5.22
N ASN A 283 13.15 -33.95 -5.85
CA ASN A 283 13.93 -32.85 -5.29
C ASN A 283 13.08 -31.89 -4.45
N TYR A 284 11.79 -32.14 -4.35
CA TYR A 284 10.86 -31.34 -3.54
C TYR A 284 10.21 -32.22 -2.48
N GLU A 285 9.72 -31.58 -1.45
CA GLU A 285 8.98 -32.22 -0.36
C GLU A 285 7.78 -31.37 0.04
N VAL A 286 6.84 -31.97 0.74
CA VAL A 286 5.77 -31.23 1.41
C VAL A 286 6.11 -31.17 2.89
N ALA A 287 6.27 -29.95 3.41
CA ALA A 287 6.56 -29.69 4.81
C ALA A 287 5.72 -28.50 5.29
N ASP A 288 5.10 -28.62 6.46
CA ASP A 288 4.28 -27.59 7.09
C ASP A 288 3.18 -27.02 6.17
N GLY A 289 2.56 -27.90 5.34
CA GLY A 289 1.53 -27.50 4.37
C GLY A 289 2.03 -26.70 3.18
N ALA A 290 3.34 -26.71 2.90
CA ALA A 290 3.97 -26.02 1.78
C ALA A 290 4.81 -27.00 0.93
N ILE A 291 4.91 -26.72 -0.38
CA ILE A 291 5.90 -27.32 -1.27
C ILE A 291 7.24 -26.65 -0.96
N ARG A 292 8.28 -27.41 -0.67
CA ARG A 292 9.62 -26.90 -0.40
C ARG A 292 10.65 -27.59 -1.26
N CYS A 293 11.53 -26.82 -1.91
CA CYS A 293 12.71 -27.36 -2.53
C CYS A 293 13.64 -27.93 -1.44
N LYS A 294 14.09 -29.17 -1.59
CA LYS A 294 15.02 -29.78 -0.63
C LYS A 294 16.38 -29.06 -0.71
N ASP A 295 16.99 -28.82 0.44
CA ASP A 295 18.28 -28.17 0.55
C ASP A 295 19.35 -28.90 -0.30
N GLY A 296 20.12 -28.14 -1.07
CA GLY A 296 21.13 -28.67 -1.98
C GLY A 296 20.58 -29.33 -3.26
N GLN A 297 19.24 -29.47 -3.39
CA GLN A 297 18.58 -30.01 -4.58
C GLN A 297 18.04 -28.87 -5.47
N GLY A 298 17.47 -29.21 -6.62
CA GLY A 298 16.93 -28.22 -7.55
C GLY A 298 16.24 -28.86 -8.74
N GLY A 299 15.97 -28.06 -9.77
CA GLY A 299 15.31 -28.51 -11.00
C GLY A 299 13.84 -28.05 -11.05
N ASN A 300 13.20 -28.36 -12.17
CA ASN A 300 11.86 -27.86 -12.48
C ASN A 300 10.78 -28.75 -11.89
N LEU A 301 9.95 -28.21 -11.01
CA LEU A 301 8.70 -28.83 -10.57
C LEU A 301 7.56 -28.16 -11.30
N LEU A 302 6.93 -28.85 -12.25
CA LEU A 302 5.96 -28.29 -13.18
C LEU A 302 4.55 -28.88 -12.96
N THR A 303 3.51 -28.13 -13.30
CA THR A 303 2.14 -28.67 -13.38
C THR A 303 2.03 -29.73 -14.47
N LYS A 304 1.08 -30.68 -14.33
CA LYS A 304 0.78 -31.64 -15.41
C LYS A 304 -0.02 -31.00 -16.54
N ASP A 305 -0.80 -29.96 -16.23
CA ASP A 305 -1.58 -29.21 -17.22
C ASP A 305 -0.79 -28.02 -17.77
N GLU A 306 -1.02 -27.71 -19.03
CA GLU A 306 -0.51 -26.51 -19.67
C GLU A 306 -1.50 -25.35 -19.55
N TYR A 307 -0.94 -24.14 -19.58
CA TYR A 307 -1.69 -22.88 -19.49
C TYR A 307 -1.27 -21.93 -20.62
N ALA A 308 -2.26 -21.24 -21.20
CA ALA A 308 -2.07 -20.15 -22.16
C ALA A 308 -2.07 -18.80 -21.41
N ASP A 309 -3.24 -18.15 -21.34
CA ASP A 309 -3.44 -16.93 -20.57
C ASP A 309 -3.98 -17.29 -19.17
N PHE A 310 -3.40 -16.72 -18.14
CA PHE A 310 -3.77 -17.05 -16.75
C PHE A 310 -3.37 -15.98 -15.75
N ILE A 311 -3.99 -16.07 -14.57
CA ILE A 311 -3.51 -15.41 -13.34
C ILE A 311 -3.07 -16.51 -12.38
N ALA A 312 -1.85 -16.46 -11.90
CA ALA A 312 -1.35 -17.31 -10.82
C ALA A 312 -1.19 -16.50 -9.53
N ARG A 313 -1.56 -17.10 -8.40
CA ARG A 313 -1.30 -16.60 -7.04
C ARG A 313 -0.46 -17.61 -6.29
N VAL A 314 0.58 -17.12 -5.64
CA VAL A 314 1.51 -17.95 -4.88
C VAL A 314 1.91 -17.22 -3.61
N GLN A 315 1.90 -17.90 -2.49
CA GLN A 315 2.67 -17.43 -1.33
C GLN A 315 4.02 -18.16 -1.32
N PHE A 316 5.11 -17.39 -1.17
CA PHE A 316 6.45 -17.93 -1.08
C PHE A 316 7.19 -17.44 0.17
N LYS A 317 8.15 -18.25 0.65
CA LYS A 317 9.01 -17.91 1.78
C LYS A 317 10.45 -18.24 1.46
N LEU A 318 11.34 -17.26 1.64
CA LEU A 318 12.76 -17.33 1.32
C LEU A 318 13.62 -17.53 2.56
N PRO A 319 14.65 -18.39 2.50
CA PRO A 319 15.78 -18.32 3.42
C PRO A 319 16.71 -17.17 3.01
N PRO A 320 17.68 -16.77 3.87
CA PRO A 320 18.70 -15.79 3.50
C PRO A 320 19.47 -16.22 2.23
N GLY A 321 19.53 -15.34 1.24
CA GLY A 321 20.11 -15.63 -0.08
C GLY A 321 19.35 -16.66 -0.90
N GLY A 322 18.08 -16.91 -0.57
CA GLY A 322 17.22 -17.88 -1.26
C GLY A 322 17.03 -17.55 -2.73
N ASN A 323 17.05 -18.58 -3.59
CA ASN A 323 16.90 -18.48 -5.04
C ASN A 323 15.99 -19.57 -5.56
N ASN A 324 15.00 -19.18 -6.34
CA ASN A 324 14.08 -20.03 -7.09
C ASN A 324 13.49 -19.22 -8.25
N GLY A 325 12.52 -19.74 -8.99
CA GLY A 325 11.81 -19.00 -10.02
C GLY A 325 10.42 -19.58 -10.29
N LEU A 326 9.55 -18.77 -10.89
CA LEU A 326 8.31 -19.25 -11.47
C LEU A 326 8.53 -19.54 -12.96
N ALA A 327 8.30 -20.79 -13.35
CA ALA A 327 8.34 -21.23 -14.74
C ALA A 327 7.06 -20.75 -15.45
N ILE A 328 7.18 -19.96 -16.50
CA ILE A 328 6.06 -19.41 -17.25
C ILE A 328 6.02 -20.01 -18.65
N ARG A 329 4.92 -20.74 -18.98
CA ARG A 329 4.73 -21.44 -20.26
C ARG A 329 5.95 -22.23 -20.67
N CYS A 330 6.48 -23.01 -19.74
CA CYS A 330 7.71 -23.78 -19.92
C CYS A 330 7.44 -25.11 -20.63
N PRO A 331 8.34 -25.62 -21.49
CA PRO A 331 8.33 -27.02 -21.90
C PRO A 331 8.80 -27.90 -20.73
N LEU A 332 8.61 -29.21 -20.84
CA LEU A 332 9.00 -30.16 -19.80
C LEU A 332 10.53 -30.20 -19.55
N GLU A 333 11.29 -29.96 -20.58
CA GLU A 333 12.75 -30.04 -20.56
C GLU A 333 13.40 -28.71 -20.93
N GLY A 334 14.61 -28.50 -20.42
CA GLY A 334 15.45 -27.34 -20.70
C GLY A 334 15.47 -26.32 -19.56
N ASN A 335 16.27 -25.28 -19.74
CA ASN A 335 16.39 -24.18 -18.77
C ASN A 335 15.21 -23.21 -18.94
N THR A 336 14.34 -23.14 -17.94
CA THR A 336 13.10 -22.36 -17.92
C THR A 336 13.30 -20.90 -18.31
N ALA A 337 14.41 -20.30 -17.90
CA ALA A 337 14.74 -18.90 -18.19
C ALA A 337 14.83 -18.60 -19.70
N TYR A 338 15.17 -19.60 -20.51
CA TYR A 338 15.42 -19.42 -21.93
C TYR A 338 14.41 -20.14 -22.84
N VAL A 339 14.01 -21.39 -22.46
CA VAL A 339 13.11 -22.19 -23.32
C VAL A 339 11.65 -22.03 -22.95
N GLY A 340 11.33 -21.57 -21.74
CA GLY A 340 10.00 -21.08 -21.37
C GLY A 340 9.73 -19.70 -21.98
N MET A 341 8.51 -19.18 -21.83
CA MET A 341 8.23 -17.78 -22.13
C MET A 341 9.15 -16.86 -21.33
N CYS A 342 9.32 -17.15 -20.05
CA CYS A 342 10.36 -16.66 -19.16
C CYS A 342 10.39 -17.47 -17.87
N GLU A 343 11.42 -17.24 -17.07
CA GLU A 343 11.41 -17.46 -15.63
C GLU A 343 11.12 -16.11 -14.96
N LEU A 344 10.15 -16.04 -14.04
CA LEU A 344 10.03 -14.91 -13.13
C LEU A 344 10.83 -15.23 -11.87
N GLN A 345 11.80 -14.40 -11.60
CA GLN A 345 12.76 -14.65 -10.54
C GLN A 345 12.12 -14.60 -9.14
N ILE A 346 12.36 -15.60 -8.31
CA ILE A 346 12.09 -15.63 -6.88
C ILE A 346 13.42 -15.55 -6.14
N LEU A 347 13.82 -14.37 -5.67
CA LEU A 347 15.14 -14.11 -5.13
C LEU A 347 15.05 -13.23 -3.88
N ASP A 348 15.86 -13.50 -2.87
CA ASP A 348 16.02 -12.62 -1.71
C ASP A 348 16.52 -11.23 -2.16
N ASP A 349 15.82 -10.17 -1.76
CA ASP A 349 16.23 -8.79 -2.05
C ASP A 349 17.63 -8.43 -1.51
N HIS A 350 18.09 -9.18 -0.50
CA HIS A 350 19.44 -9.07 0.08
C HIS A 350 20.45 -10.09 -0.48
N TYR A 351 20.11 -10.77 -1.58
CA TYR A 351 20.96 -11.81 -2.20
C TYR A 351 22.41 -11.36 -2.42
N GLU A 352 22.62 -10.12 -2.86
CA GLU A 352 23.93 -9.56 -3.15
C GLU A 352 24.83 -9.48 -1.90
N GLN A 353 24.23 -9.32 -0.72
CA GLN A 353 24.96 -9.29 0.56
C GLN A 353 25.39 -10.68 1.02
N VAL A 354 24.71 -11.74 0.55
CA VAL A 354 24.94 -13.13 0.95
C VAL A 354 25.78 -13.89 -0.07
N LYS A 355 25.49 -13.72 -1.37
CA LYS A 355 26.05 -14.54 -2.45
C LYS A 355 26.77 -13.73 -3.55
N GLY A 356 26.76 -12.39 -3.47
CA GLY A 356 27.49 -11.50 -4.39
C GLY A 356 26.60 -10.83 -5.45
N PRO A 357 27.18 -9.94 -6.26
CA PRO A 357 26.44 -9.05 -7.15
C PRO A 357 25.70 -9.80 -8.24
N ILE A 358 24.56 -9.23 -8.66
CA ILE A 358 23.70 -9.72 -9.75
C ILE A 358 23.42 -8.60 -10.77
N ASP A 359 23.06 -9.00 -11.98
CA ASP A 359 22.44 -8.08 -12.94
C ASP A 359 21.03 -7.69 -12.42
N PRO A 360 20.58 -6.44 -12.54
CA PRO A 360 19.22 -6.04 -12.12
C PRO A 360 18.11 -6.93 -12.69
N ARG A 361 18.31 -7.51 -13.87
CA ARG A 361 17.35 -8.44 -14.51
C ARG A 361 17.36 -9.84 -13.90
N GLN A 362 18.14 -10.07 -12.86
CA GLN A 362 18.13 -11.28 -12.02
C GLN A 362 17.47 -11.04 -10.66
N ALA A 363 17.06 -9.79 -10.37
CA ALA A 363 16.37 -9.47 -9.13
C ALA A 363 14.97 -10.09 -9.10
N HIS A 364 14.41 -10.24 -7.90
CA HIS A 364 13.07 -10.80 -7.69
C HIS A 364 12.00 -10.15 -8.59
N GLY A 365 11.08 -10.96 -9.13
CA GLY A 365 9.99 -10.53 -9.99
C GLY A 365 10.39 -10.17 -11.43
N SER A 366 11.69 -10.12 -11.73
CA SER A 366 12.19 -9.84 -13.09
C SER A 366 11.84 -10.96 -14.05
N ALA A 367 11.51 -10.61 -15.31
CA ALA A 367 11.57 -11.55 -16.41
C ALA A 367 13.06 -11.82 -16.69
N TYR A 368 13.57 -12.94 -16.17
CA TYR A 368 15.00 -13.24 -16.03
C TYR A 368 15.81 -12.90 -17.28
N GLY A 369 16.85 -12.12 -17.09
CA GLY A 369 17.76 -11.70 -18.15
C GLY A 369 17.19 -10.73 -19.17
N MET A 370 15.88 -10.48 -19.19
CA MET A 370 15.20 -9.63 -20.17
C MET A 370 14.76 -8.28 -19.59
N VAL A 371 13.92 -8.27 -18.57
CA VAL A 371 13.35 -7.05 -18.00
C VAL A 371 13.44 -7.06 -16.48
N ALA A 372 14.05 -6.01 -15.93
CA ALA A 372 14.18 -5.86 -14.47
C ALA A 372 12.88 -5.40 -13.81
N ALA A 373 12.55 -5.96 -12.63
CA ALA A 373 11.47 -5.52 -11.77
C ALA A 373 11.93 -4.45 -10.75
N ALA A 374 10.98 -3.72 -10.18
CA ALA A 374 11.23 -2.84 -9.04
C ALA A 374 11.53 -3.66 -7.77
N ARG A 375 12.49 -3.21 -6.94
CA ARG A 375 12.99 -3.93 -5.76
C ARG A 375 12.54 -3.27 -4.46
N GLY A 376 12.64 -4.02 -3.35
CA GLY A 376 12.43 -3.51 -1.99
C GLY A 376 10.99 -3.68 -1.47
N TYR A 377 10.22 -4.58 -2.06
CA TYR A 377 8.81 -4.81 -1.70
C TYR A 377 8.56 -6.17 -1.03
N GLN A 378 9.60 -6.92 -0.71
CA GLN A 378 9.49 -8.18 0.04
C GLN A 378 9.19 -7.92 1.51
N HIS A 379 8.47 -8.86 2.13
CA HIS A 379 8.40 -8.97 3.59
C HIS A 379 9.77 -9.40 4.16
N PRO A 380 10.01 -9.23 5.46
CA PRO A 380 11.25 -9.69 6.10
C PRO A 380 11.54 -11.16 5.82
N ILE A 381 12.83 -11.51 5.74
CA ILE A 381 13.27 -12.89 5.50
C ILE A 381 12.64 -13.85 6.52
N GLY A 382 12.14 -14.99 6.01
CA GLY A 382 11.44 -16.00 6.81
C GLY A 382 9.94 -15.75 6.97
N GLU A 383 9.41 -14.63 6.51
CA GLU A 383 7.99 -14.37 6.42
C GLU A 383 7.42 -14.73 5.04
N TRP A 384 6.10 -14.96 4.98
CA TRP A 384 5.42 -15.31 3.74
C TRP A 384 5.13 -14.04 2.91
N ASN A 385 5.54 -14.06 1.65
CA ASN A 385 5.20 -13.07 0.64
C ASN A 385 4.02 -13.57 -0.20
N PHE A 386 3.21 -12.67 -0.74
CA PHE A 386 2.14 -12.94 -1.70
C PHE A 386 2.54 -12.39 -3.06
N GLU A 387 2.51 -13.24 -4.08
CA GLU A 387 2.76 -12.84 -5.46
C GLU A 387 1.58 -13.23 -6.36
N GLU A 388 1.09 -12.28 -7.16
CA GLU A 388 0.12 -12.49 -8.22
C GLU A 388 0.77 -12.18 -9.56
N VAL A 389 0.73 -13.13 -10.47
CA VAL A 389 1.27 -13.01 -11.81
C VAL A 389 0.14 -13.11 -12.82
N THR A 390 0.00 -12.10 -13.69
CA THR A 390 -0.94 -12.13 -14.82
C THR A 390 -0.17 -12.29 -16.11
N ILE A 391 -0.50 -13.32 -16.88
CA ILE A 391 0.05 -13.62 -18.20
C ILE A 391 -1.08 -13.52 -19.21
N GLN A 392 -0.97 -12.58 -20.17
CA GLN A 392 -1.96 -12.41 -21.23
C GLN A 392 -1.26 -12.08 -22.55
N GLY A 393 -1.35 -13.01 -23.53
CA GLY A 393 -0.56 -12.93 -24.75
C GLY A 393 0.94 -12.84 -24.44
N SER A 394 1.61 -11.77 -24.87
CA SER A 394 3.01 -11.48 -24.58
C SER A 394 3.22 -10.63 -23.33
N THR A 395 2.16 -10.19 -22.67
CA THR A 395 2.27 -9.29 -21.50
C THR A 395 2.40 -10.08 -20.20
N ILE A 396 3.21 -9.53 -19.31
CA ILE A 396 3.46 -10.05 -17.96
C ILE A 396 3.29 -8.91 -16.97
N LYS A 397 2.47 -9.16 -15.94
CA LYS A 397 2.36 -8.28 -14.79
C LYS A 397 2.63 -9.06 -13.52
N VAL A 398 3.56 -8.58 -12.71
CA VAL A 398 3.90 -9.15 -11.41
C VAL A 398 3.52 -8.17 -10.32
N GLU A 399 2.70 -8.62 -9.39
CA GLU A 399 2.31 -7.90 -8.19
C GLU A 399 2.84 -8.64 -6.95
N LEU A 400 3.76 -8.01 -6.24
CA LEU A 400 4.34 -8.51 -4.99
C LEU A 400 3.77 -7.75 -3.80
N ASN A 401 3.20 -8.48 -2.82
CA ASN A 401 2.67 -7.89 -1.59
C ASN A 401 1.75 -6.68 -1.86
N GLY A 402 0.89 -6.78 -2.89
CA GLY A 402 -0.03 -5.71 -3.28
C GLY A 402 0.59 -4.57 -4.10
N THR A 403 1.85 -4.67 -4.50
CA THR A 403 2.55 -3.65 -5.31
C THR A 403 2.94 -4.22 -6.66
N VAL A 404 2.57 -3.55 -7.76
CA VAL A 404 2.98 -3.93 -9.11
C VAL A 404 4.46 -3.59 -9.28
N ILE A 405 5.31 -4.61 -9.34
CA ILE A 405 6.76 -4.47 -9.48
C ILE A 405 7.27 -4.66 -10.91
N LEU A 406 6.48 -5.33 -11.76
CA LEU A 406 6.74 -5.49 -13.19
C LEU A 406 5.42 -5.40 -13.96
N ASP A 407 5.40 -4.62 -15.03
CA ASP A 407 4.31 -4.58 -16.02
C ASP A 407 4.96 -4.36 -17.39
N THR A 408 5.02 -5.41 -18.20
CA THR A 408 5.83 -5.40 -19.43
C THR A 408 5.22 -6.24 -20.53
N ASP A 409 5.63 -5.97 -21.76
CA ASP A 409 5.28 -6.73 -22.97
C ASP A 409 6.56 -7.31 -23.58
N LEU A 410 6.75 -8.62 -23.44
CA LEU A 410 7.95 -9.30 -23.95
C LEU A 410 8.08 -9.24 -25.48
N SER A 411 7.00 -8.98 -26.23
CA SER A 411 7.10 -8.79 -27.68
C SER A 411 7.94 -7.56 -28.06
N LYS A 412 8.09 -6.61 -27.12
CA LYS A 412 8.85 -5.36 -27.30
C LYS A 412 10.28 -5.45 -26.80
N VAL A 413 10.69 -6.59 -26.22
CA VAL A 413 12.06 -6.79 -25.74
C VAL A 413 13.00 -6.99 -26.91
N ASP A 414 14.04 -6.16 -26.96
CA ASP A 414 15.14 -6.29 -27.88
C ASP A 414 16.13 -7.33 -27.37
N LEU A 415 16.19 -8.48 -28.05
CA LEU A 415 17.07 -9.59 -27.66
C LEU A 415 18.56 -9.30 -27.85
N GLU A 416 18.95 -8.22 -28.54
CA GLU A 416 20.34 -7.80 -28.63
C GLU A 416 20.82 -7.08 -27.34
N THR A 417 19.87 -6.65 -26.50
CA THR A 417 20.15 -5.92 -25.25
C THR A 417 19.98 -6.76 -23.98
N VAL A 418 19.55 -8.01 -24.10
CA VAL A 418 19.35 -8.89 -22.94
C VAL A 418 20.66 -9.25 -22.24
N MET A 419 20.57 -9.72 -21.01
CA MET A 419 21.73 -10.11 -20.20
C MET A 419 22.61 -11.12 -20.94
N ALA A 420 23.90 -10.81 -21.00
CA ALA A 420 24.95 -11.63 -21.66
C ALA A 420 24.62 -12.00 -23.12
N ASN A 421 23.75 -11.25 -23.81
CA ASN A 421 23.28 -11.56 -25.16
C ASN A 421 22.76 -13.02 -25.31
N SER A 422 22.20 -13.57 -24.24
CA SER A 422 21.73 -14.94 -24.20
C SER A 422 20.45 -15.08 -25.04
N PRO A 423 20.32 -16.11 -25.90
CA PRO A 423 19.12 -16.31 -26.66
C PRO A 423 17.96 -16.73 -25.75
N HIS A 424 16.75 -16.17 -26.01
CA HIS A 424 15.51 -16.57 -25.36
C HIS A 424 14.53 -17.19 -26.39
N PRO A 425 14.79 -18.40 -26.89
CA PRO A 425 14.02 -19.02 -27.97
C PRO A 425 12.55 -19.31 -27.55
N GLY A 426 12.28 -19.40 -26.25
CA GLY A 426 10.95 -19.63 -25.72
C GLY A 426 10.10 -18.38 -25.52
N LYS A 427 10.66 -17.18 -25.68
CA LYS A 427 10.01 -15.89 -25.33
C LYS A 427 8.60 -15.72 -25.92
N ASP A 428 8.37 -16.22 -27.11
CA ASP A 428 7.10 -16.06 -27.83
C ASP A 428 6.15 -17.26 -27.66
N ARG A 429 6.37 -18.13 -26.66
CA ARG A 429 5.48 -19.24 -26.37
C ARG A 429 4.11 -18.76 -25.93
N THR A 430 3.06 -19.35 -26.51
CA THR A 430 1.66 -19.01 -26.22
C THR A 430 1.00 -19.95 -25.23
N SER A 431 1.62 -21.13 -24.93
CA SER A 431 1.20 -22.07 -23.89
C SER A 431 2.38 -22.87 -23.35
N GLY A 432 2.20 -23.52 -22.22
CA GLY A 432 3.14 -24.41 -21.59
C GLY A 432 2.85 -24.59 -20.12
N PHE A 433 3.73 -25.31 -19.44
CA PHE A 433 3.58 -25.62 -18.02
C PHE A 433 3.88 -24.40 -17.14
N PHE A 434 3.22 -24.34 -15.98
CA PHE A 434 3.54 -23.46 -14.88
C PHE A 434 4.27 -24.25 -13.79
N GLY A 435 5.13 -23.63 -13.00
CA GLY A 435 5.77 -24.30 -11.88
C GLY A 435 6.91 -23.54 -11.23
N PHE A 436 7.81 -24.29 -10.58
CA PHE A 436 8.93 -23.77 -9.79
C PHE A 436 10.24 -24.26 -10.36
N THR A 437 11.28 -23.37 -10.37
CA THR A 437 12.64 -23.67 -10.79
C THR A 437 13.58 -23.58 -9.60
N GLY A 438 13.89 -24.74 -8.99
CA GLY A 438 14.74 -24.80 -7.81
C GLY A 438 16.22 -24.62 -8.11
N HIS A 439 16.88 -23.79 -7.29
CA HIS A 439 18.31 -23.45 -7.39
C HIS A 439 19.09 -23.83 -6.11
N ARG A 440 18.80 -24.97 -5.52
CA ARG A 440 19.42 -25.57 -4.33
C ARG A 440 19.09 -24.93 -2.99
N ASP A 441 18.29 -23.87 -2.95
CA ASP A 441 17.88 -23.22 -1.73
C ASP A 441 16.49 -23.72 -1.30
N PRO A 442 16.22 -23.89 0.01
CA PRO A 442 14.96 -24.44 0.50
C PRO A 442 13.83 -23.40 0.51
N VAL A 443 13.54 -22.83 -0.65
CA VAL A 443 12.40 -21.93 -0.86
C VAL A 443 11.11 -22.72 -0.74
N ALA A 444 10.13 -22.16 -0.01
CA ALA A 444 8.84 -22.79 0.23
C ALA A 444 7.71 -22.03 -0.46
N PHE A 445 6.69 -22.79 -0.93
CA PHE A 445 5.50 -22.28 -1.63
C PHE A 445 4.23 -22.86 -1.03
N ARG A 446 3.22 -22.02 -0.79
CA ARG A 446 1.87 -22.44 -0.37
C ARG A 446 0.80 -21.63 -1.09
N ASN A 447 -0.48 -22.01 -0.94
CA ASN A 447 -1.62 -21.29 -1.53
C ASN A 447 -1.43 -21.03 -3.03
N VAL A 448 -1.00 -22.10 -3.75
CA VAL A 448 -0.70 -22.01 -5.18
C VAL A 448 -2.01 -22.15 -5.95
N LEU A 449 -2.49 -21.04 -6.50
CA LEU A 449 -3.77 -20.92 -7.18
C LEU A 449 -3.57 -20.48 -8.62
N ILE A 450 -4.42 -20.94 -9.52
CA ILE A 450 -4.43 -20.48 -10.91
C ILE A 450 -5.84 -20.23 -11.40
N LYS A 451 -5.99 -19.21 -12.27
CA LYS A 451 -7.22 -18.88 -12.97
C LYS A 451 -6.90 -18.73 -14.46
N LYS A 452 -7.55 -19.52 -15.32
CA LYS A 452 -7.48 -19.35 -16.79
C LYS A 452 -8.25 -18.09 -17.20
N LEU A 453 -7.68 -17.31 -18.11
CA LEU A 453 -8.29 -16.10 -18.69
C LEU A 453 -8.95 -16.40 -20.03
#